data_3bd7cb489efbbcecb20af0b5134854e2
#
_entry.id   3bd7cb489efbbcecb20af0b5134854e2
#
_cell.length_a   1.000
_cell.length_b   1.000
_cell.length_c   1.000
_cell.angle_alpha   90.00
_cell.angle_beta   90.00
_cell.angle_gamma   90.00
#
_symmetry.space_group_name_H-M   'P 1'
#
loop_
_entity.id
_entity.type
_entity.pdbx_description
1 polymer ?
#
loop_
_entity_poly.entity_id
_entity_poly.type
_entity_poly.pdbx_seq_one_letter_code
_entity_poly.pdbx_strand_id
1 'polypeptide(L)'
;MGLTIQVGAADQVLEEDFAKVLVAVLAASFPGAGAEPREEDTWYSPELGWSGWGALQERVERVLGAGAAPHFLSMEAWFGAYLPVATEPGVLQVGDDETPFSIAALSALTEELERFGRAANLPTDREGLTRLADKYEDDDLCDDDMDLQTYAQVLLGALVARERRQPLWIIK
;
A
#
# COMPACT_ATOMS: atom_id res chain seq x y z
N MET A 1 -14.71 2.75 -10.57
CA MET A 1 -14.02 3.20 -9.34
C MET A 1 -12.93 2.21 -9.04
N GLY A 2 -11.72 2.66 -8.94
CA GLY A 2 -10.54 1.86 -8.70
C GLY A 2 -9.83 2.23 -7.42
N LEU A 3 -8.78 1.51 -7.16
CA LEU A 3 -7.84 1.67 -6.07
C LEU A 3 -6.58 2.34 -6.62
N THR A 4 -6.03 3.32 -5.93
CA THR A 4 -4.70 3.87 -6.22
C THR A 4 -3.76 3.67 -5.04
N ILE A 5 -2.51 3.40 -5.38
CA ILE A 5 -1.40 3.31 -4.43
C ILE A 5 -0.60 4.61 -4.57
N GLN A 6 -0.39 5.32 -3.48
CA GLN A 6 0.28 6.62 -3.52
C GLN A 6 1.35 6.71 -2.44
N VAL A 7 2.44 7.42 -2.71
CA VAL A 7 3.52 7.73 -1.76
C VAL A 7 3.74 9.22 -1.73
N GLY A 8 3.59 9.83 -0.58
CA GLY A 8 3.76 11.27 -0.43
C GLY A 8 3.30 11.76 0.95
N ALA A 9 3.30 13.07 1.12
CA ALA A 9 2.74 13.71 2.30
C ALA A 9 1.21 13.61 2.31
N ALA A 10 0.61 13.62 3.48
CA ALA A 10 -0.84 13.45 3.63
C ALA A 10 -1.65 14.52 2.89
N ASP A 11 -1.19 15.77 2.91
CA ASP A 11 -1.83 16.92 2.25
C ASP A 11 -1.77 16.88 0.72
N GLN A 12 -0.88 16.07 0.16
CA GLN A 12 -0.77 15.85 -1.29
C GLN A 12 -1.67 14.72 -1.79
N VAL A 13 -2.12 13.85 -0.89
CA VAL A 13 -2.80 12.58 -1.20
C VAL A 13 -4.27 12.61 -0.75
N LEU A 14 -4.56 13.29 0.35
CA LEU A 14 -5.86 13.30 1.01
C LEU A 14 -6.51 14.69 0.95
N GLU A 15 -7.80 14.75 1.17
CA GLU A 15 -8.51 16.01 1.33
C GLU A 15 -7.93 16.83 2.51
N GLU A 16 -7.80 18.13 2.34
CA GLU A 16 -7.04 19.03 3.23
C GLU A 16 -7.45 18.93 4.70
N ASP A 17 -8.74 18.95 4.99
CA ASP A 17 -9.22 18.93 6.38
C ASP A 17 -8.98 17.56 7.04
N PHE A 18 -9.20 16.48 6.29
CA PHE A 18 -8.91 15.13 6.77
C PHE A 18 -7.40 14.91 6.96
N ALA A 19 -6.57 15.38 6.02
CA ALA A 19 -5.12 15.30 6.10
C ALA A 19 -4.58 15.97 7.38
N LYS A 20 -5.07 17.16 7.72
CA LYS A 20 -4.67 17.88 8.95
C LYS A 20 -4.94 17.07 10.22
N VAL A 21 -6.15 16.50 10.31
CA VAL A 21 -6.53 15.69 11.47
C VAL A 21 -5.73 14.41 11.54
N LEU A 22 -5.57 13.71 10.42
CA LEU A 22 -4.81 12.47 10.35
C LEU A 22 -3.32 12.68 10.68
N VAL A 23 -2.69 13.72 10.16
CA VAL A 23 -1.28 14.05 10.48
C VAL A 23 -1.10 14.27 11.99
N ALA A 24 -2.03 14.97 12.64
CA ALA A 24 -1.98 15.19 14.09
C ALA A 24 -2.11 13.87 14.87
N VAL A 25 -3.03 13.00 14.47
CA VAL A 25 -3.23 11.68 15.08
C VAL A 25 -2.00 10.80 14.89
N LEU A 26 -1.45 10.75 13.67
CA LEU A 26 -0.25 9.97 13.37
C LEU A 26 0.98 10.49 14.12
N ALA A 27 1.18 11.80 14.17
CA ALA A 27 2.31 12.40 14.90
C ALA A 27 2.27 12.10 16.39
N ALA A 28 1.08 12.07 17.00
CA ALA A 28 0.89 11.76 18.41
C ALA A 28 1.10 10.28 18.73
N SER A 29 0.63 9.38 17.86
CA SER A 29 0.61 7.93 18.10
C SER A 29 1.80 7.19 17.48
N PHE A 30 2.34 7.70 16.38
CA PHE A 30 3.39 7.07 15.57
C PHE A 30 4.47 8.09 15.17
N PRO A 31 5.35 8.49 16.12
CA PRO A 31 6.44 9.41 15.82
C PRO A 31 7.30 8.90 14.66
N GLY A 32 7.56 9.74 13.66
CA GLY A 32 8.30 9.37 12.46
C GLY A 32 7.45 8.74 11.35
N ALA A 33 6.12 8.80 11.43
CA ALA A 33 5.22 8.32 10.37
C ALA A 33 5.44 8.98 9.00
N GLY A 34 6.08 10.17 8.96
CA GLY A 34 6.50 10.79 7.70
C GLY A 34 5.35 11.38 6.86
N ALA A 35 4.20 11.62 7.49
CA ALA A 35 2.99 12.11 6.81
C ALA A 35 2.94 13.64 6.67
N GLU A 36 3.90 14.35 7.28
CA GLU A 36 3.97 15.81 7.27
C GLU A 36 4.25 16.35 5.86
N PRO A 37 3.83 17.60 5.56
CA PRO A 37 4.06 18.26 4.27
C PRO A 37 5.52 18.25 3.84
N ARG A 38 5.77 17.96 2.57
CA ARG A 38 7.11 17.95 1.93
C ARG A 38 7.05 18.52 0.53
N GLU A 39 8.19 18.95 0.01
CA GLU A 39 8.31 19.48 -1.36
C GLU A 39 8.48 18.39 -2.43
N GLU A 40 8.60 17.12 -2.04
CA GLU A 40 8.76 16.00 -2.98
C GLU A 40 7.44 15.70 -3.71
N ASP A 41 7.54 15.40 -5.01
CA ASP A 41 6.39 14.99 -5.82
C ASP A 41 5.80 13.65 -5.32
N THR A 42 4.48 13.56 -5.31
CA THR A 42 3.77 12.31 -5.00
C THR A 42 4.06 11.27 -6.08
N TRP A 43 4.45 10.07 -5.67
CA TRP A 43 4.42 8.90 -6.54
C TRP A 43 3.04 8.24 -6.47
N TYR A 44 2.51 7.80 -7.59
CA TYR A 44 1.23 7.09 -7.64
C TYR A 44 1.24 5.98 -8.70
N SER A 45 0.48 4.92 -8.43
CA SER A 45 0.23 3.86 -9.38
C SER A 45 -0.85 4.27 -10.39
N PRO A 46 -0.94 3.60 -11.55
CA PRO A 46 -2.18 3.56 -12.30
C PRO A 46 -3.37 3.10 -11.44
N GLU A 47 -4.59 3.39 -11.87
CA GLU A 47 -5.79 2.88 -11.21
C GLU A 47 -5.82 1.34 -11.29
N LEU A 48 -5.97 0.70 -10.14
CA LEU A 48 -6.04 -0.75 -9.99
C LEU A 48 -7.49 -1.20 -9.80
N GLY A 49 -7.84 -2.34 -10.34
CA GLY A 49 -9.15 -2.95 -10.09
C GLY A 49 -9.27 -3.46 -8.65
N TRP A 50 -10.45 -3.28 -8.05
CA TRP A 50 -10.76 -3.79 -6.69
C TRP A 50 -10.56 -5.29 -6.55
N SER A 51 -10.97 -6.04 -7.58
CA SER A 51 -10.82 -7.49 -7.64
C SER A 51 -9.35 -7.91 -7.55
N GLY A 52 -8.43 -7.10 -8.07
CA GLY A 52 -7.00 -7.37 -8.02
C GLY A 52 -6.43 -7.42 -6.60
N TRP A 53 -6.88 -6.53 -5.72
CA TRP A 53 -6.43 -6.54 -4.31
C TRP A 53 -6.89 -7.81 -3.59
N GLY A 54 -8.17 -8.15 -3.66
CA GLY A 54 -8.71 -9.36 -3.03
C GLY A 54 -8.08 -10.63 -3.62
N ALA A 55 -7.93 -10.70 -4.95
CA ALA A 55 -7.29 -11.82 -5.62
C ALA A 55 -5.81 -11.98 -5.20
N LEU A 56 -5.09 -10.87 -5.02
CA LEU A 56 -3.72 -10.91 -4.49
C LEU A 56 -3.69 -11.42 -3.05
N GLN A 57 -4.59 -10.95 -2.18
CA GLN A 57 -4.67 -11.44 -0.79
C GLN A 57 -4.90 -12.95 -0.74
N GLU A 58 -5.87 -13.46 -1.51
CA GLU A 58 -6.14 -14.91 -1.61
C GLU A 58 -4.93 -15.70 -2.12
N ARG A 59 -4.22 -15.15 -3.11
CA ARG A 59 -3.01 -15.79 -3.65
C ARG A 59 -1.87 -15.79 -2.65
N VAL A 60 -1.63 -14.68 -1.95
CA VAL A 60 -0.59 -14.58 -0.89
C VAL A 60 -0.86 -15.60 0.21
N GLU A 61 -2.11 -15.69 0.69
CA GLU A 61 -2.50 -16.65 1.72
C GLU A 61 -2.34 -18.09 1.25
N ARG A 62 -2.70 -18.38 0.00
CA ARG A 62 -2.53 -19.73 -0.59
C ARG A 62 -1.08 -20.14 -0.72
N VAL A 63 -0.19 -19.21 -1.09
CA VAL A 63 1.24 -19.49 -1.32
C VAL A 63 2.03 -19.55 -0.02
N LEU A 64 1.79 -18.60 0.89
CA LEU A 64 2.56 -18.48 2.15
C LEU A 64 1.91 -19.22 3.33
N GLY A 65 0.62 -19.49 3.27
CA GLY A 65 -0.16 -20.05 4.36
C GLY A 65 -0.92 -18.99 5.17
N ALA A 66 -1.96 -19.43 5.85
CA ALA A 66 -2.79 -18.57 6.70
C ALA A 66 -1.97 -17.90 7.80
N GLY A 67 -2.15 -16.59 7.96
CA GLY A 67 -1.47 -15.78 8.98
C GLY A 67 0.01 -15.50 8.71
N ALA A 68 0.55 -15.89 7.53
CA ALA A 68 1.96 -15.67 7.20
C ALA A 68 2.27 -14.24 6.72
N ALA A 69 1.25 -13.46 6.34
CA ALA A 69 1.38 -12.07 5.88
C ALA A 69 0.35 -11.15 6.59
N PRO A 70 0.44 -10.99 7.92
CA PRO A 70 -0.60 -10.30 8.70
C PRO A 70 -0.74 -8.83 8.34
N HIS A 71 0.33 -8.13 7.97
CA HIS A 71 0.28 -6.72 7.61
C HIS A 71 -0.40 -6.49 6.26
N PHE A 72 -0.13 -7.35 5.28
CA PHE A 72 -0.79 -7.27 3.98
C PHE A 72 -2.25 -7.75 4.05
N LEU A 73 -2.49 -8.90 4.69
CA LEU A 73 -3.82 -9.52 4.72
C LEU A 73 -4.84 -8.77 5.60
N SER A 74 -4.38 -7.98 6.58
CA SER A 74 -5.26 -7.18 7.44
C SER A 74 -5.67 -5.83 6.84
N MET A 75 -4.97 -5.37 5.79
CA MET A 75 -5.27 -4.09 5.15
C MET A 75 -6.52 -4.19 4.29
N GLU A 76 -7.53 -3.43 4.64
CA GLU A 76 -8.70 -3.25 3.79
C GLU A 76 -8.38 -2.28 2.66
N ALA A 77 -8.78 -2.63 1.44
CA ALA A 77 -8.42 -1.89 0.23
C ALA A 77 -9.26 -0.63 -0.03
N TRP A 78 -9.85 -0.04 0.97
CA TRP A 78 -10.63 1.19 0.77
C TRP A 78 -9.94 2.45 1.25
N PHE A 79 -9.29 2.38 2.41
CA PHE A 79 -8.69 3.58 2.99
C PHE A 79 -7.71 3.24 4.11
N GLY A 80 -6.43 3.50 3.87
CA GLY A 80 -5.41 3.19 4.84
C GLY A 80 -4.00 3.58 4.43
N ALA A 81 -3.04 3.28 5.30
CA ALA A 81 -1.62 3.50 5.03
C ALA A 81 -0.71 2.44 5.66
N TYR A 82 0.38 2.16 4.97
CA TYR A 82 1.54 1.50 5.53
C TYR A 82 2.54 2.55 5.98
N LEU A 83 2.83 2.58 7.27
CA LEU A 83 3.65 3.61 7.90
C LEU A 83 5.14 3.21 7.93
N PRO A 84 6.09 4.16 7.72
CA PRO A 84 7.53 3.89 7.79
C PRO A 84 8.05 3.76 9.23
N VAL A 85 7.22 3.26 10.12
CA VAL A 85 7.52 3.00 11.53
C VAL A 85 7.02 1.62 11.92
N ALA A 86 7.59 1.06 12.99
CA ALA A 86 7.12 -0.21 13.54
C ALA A 86 5.73 -0.02 14.16
N THR A 87 4.76 -0.78 13.69
CA THR A 87 3.41 -0.84 14.25
C THR A 87 2.78 -2.19 13.96
N GLU A 88 1.85 -2.61 14.79
CA GLU A 88 0.97 -3.74 14.48
C GLU A 88 -0.16 -3.28 13.53
N PRO A 89 -0.71 -4.19 12.73
CA PRO A 89 -1.92 -3.89 11.95
C PRO A 89 -3.07 -3.44 12.85
N GLY A 90 -3.79 -2.39 12.44
CA GLY A 90 -4.90 -1.87 13.25
C GLY A 90 -5.76 -0.89 12.47
N VAL A 91 -6.80 -0.38 13.13
CA VAL A 91 -7.71 0.63 12.60
C VAL A 91 -7.74 1.81 13.55
N LEU A 92 -7.48 2.99 13.04
CA LEU A 92 -7.66 4.26 13.75
C LEU A 92 -9.03 4.82 13.45
N GLN A 93 -9.61 5.49 14.43
CA GLN A 93 -10.80 6.34 14.23
C GLN A 93 -10.34 7.78 14.06
N VAL A 94 -10.61 8.40 12.94
CA VAL A 94 -10.07 9.70 12.57
C VAL A 94 -11.18 10.72 12.41
N GLY A 95 -11.02 11.86 13.10
CA GLY A 95 -11.99 12.96 13.07
C GLY A 95 -13.23 12.75 13.93
N ASP A 96 -14.12 13.74 13.91
CA ASP A 96 -15.34 13.72 14.69
C ASP A 96 -16.35 12.67 14.17
N ASP A 97 -16.27 12.32 12.90
CA ASP A 97 -17.09 11.29 12.26
C ASP A 97 -16.57 9.86 12.50
N GLU A 98 -15.49 9.72 13.29
CA GLU A 98 -14.85 8.43 13.58
C GLU A 98 -14.57 7.59 12.30
N THR A 99 -14.08 8.24 11.25
CA THR A 99 -13.78 7.57 9.98
C THR A 99 -12.72 6.48 10.20
N PRO A 100 -13.03 5.22 9.89
CA PRO A 100 -12.07 4.13 10.06
C PRO A 100 -10.93 4.26 9.05
N PHE A 101 -9.71 4.19 9.56
CA PHE A 101 -8.48 4.30 8.78
C PHE A 101 -7.53 3.16 9.15
N SER A 102 -7.27 2.27 8.19
CA SER A 102 -6.40 1.11 8.41
C SER A 102 -4.93 1.49 8.42
N ILE A 103 -4.17 0.93 9.34
CA ILE A 103 -2.72 1.12 9.41
C ILE A 103 -1.99 -0.22 9.52
N ALA A 104 -0.78 -0.27 8.96
CA ALA A 104 0.15 -1.37 9.14
C ALA A 104 1.61 -0.88 8.94
N ALA A 105 2.60 -1.72 9.22
CA ALA A 105 4.00 -1.35 9.05
C ALA A 105 4.48 -1.56 7.60
N LEU A 106 5.11 -0.55 7.03
CA LEU A 106 5.66 -0.58 5.68
C LEU A 106 6.80 -1.60 5.52
N SER A 107 7.66 -1.72 6.54
CA SER A 107 8.74 -2.72 6.52
C SER A 107 8.20 -4.15 6.48
N ALA A 108 7.19 -4.43 7.28
CA ALA A 108 6.55 -5.74 7.31
C ALA A 108 5.84 -6.06 5.98
N LEU A 109 5.08 -5.11 5.41
CA LEU A 109 4.50 -5.25 4.07
C LEU A 109 5.57 -5.63 3.04
N THR A 110 6.68 -4.88 3.02
CA THR A 110 7.77 -5.11 2.07
C THR A 110 8.33 -6.53 2.20
N GLU A 111 8.63 -6.97 3.43
CA GLU A 111 9.14 -8.32 3.71
C GLU A 111 8.14 -9.42 3.34
N GLU A 112 6.86 -9.21 3.64
CA GLU A 112 5.79 -10.16 3.31
C GLU A 112 5.63 -10.34 1.80
N LEU A 113 5.60 -9.25 1.04
CA LEU A 113 5.47 -9.29 -0.42
C LEU A 113 6.75 -9.78 -1.11
N GLU A 114 7.94 -9.44 -0.62
CA GLU A 114 9.19 -10.02 -1.14
C GLU A 114 9.26 -11.53 -0.90
N ARG A 115 8.82 -12.00 0.27
CA ARG A 115 8.75 -13.44 0.58
C ARG A 115 7.75 -14.15 -0.33
N PHE A 116 6.58 -13.55 -0.54
CA PHE A 116 5.59 -14.03 -1.50
C PHE A 116 6.17 -14.09 -2.92
N GLY A 117 6.80 -13.00 -3.38
CA GLY A 117 7.41 -12.93 -4.71
C GLY A 117 8.43 -14.04 -4.94
N ARG A 118 9.33 -14.27 -3.98
CA ARG A 118 10.29 -15.38 -4.06
C ARG A 118 9.61 -16.75 -4.12
N ALA A 119 8.59 -16.98 -3.30
CA ALA A 119 7.86 -18.25 -3.27
C ALA A 119 7.03 -18.49 -4.56
N ALA A 120 6.54 -17.43 -5.18
CA ALA A 120 5.76 -17.48 -6.42
C ALA A 120 6.61 -17.34 -7.71
N ASN A 121 7.93 -17.25 -7.59
CA ASN A 121 8.88 -16.98 -8.70
C ASN A 121 8.57 -15.67 -9.45
N LEU A 122 8.16 -14.63 -8.71
CA LEU A 122 7.93 -13.28 -9.21
C LEU A 122 9.13 -12.37 -8.90
N PRO A 123 9.36 -11.30 -9.68
CA PRO A 123 10.41 -10.34 -9.39
C PRO A 123 10.15 -9.62 -8.07
N THR A 124 11.20 -9.28 -7.34
CA THR A 124 11.16 -8.49 -6.10
C THR A 124 12.02 -7.23 -6.18
N ASP A 125 12.79 -7.08 -7.26
CA ASP A 125 13.59 -5.89 -7.53
C ASP A 125 12.82 -4.87 -8.40
N ARG A 126 13.22 -3.61 -8.30
CA ARG A 126 12.54 -2.49 -8.98
C ARG A 126 12.42 -2.70 -10.49
N GLU A 127 13.49 -3.15 -11.15
CA GLU A 127 13.50 -3.32 -12.60
C GLU A 127 12.54 -4.44 -13.04
N GLY A 128 12.58 -5.58 -12.36
CA GLY A 128 11.68 -6.69 -12.62
C GLY A 128 10.21 -6.37 -12.34
N LEU A 129 9.95 -5.63 -11.26
CA LEU A 129 8.59 -5.16 -10.91
C LEU A 129 8.07 -4.16 -11.94
N THR A 130 8.90 -3.23 -12.41
CA THR A 130 8.51 -2.28 -13.47
C THR A 130 8.14 -3.03 -14.74
N ARG A 131 8.97 -3.98 -15.19
CA ARG A 131 8.64 -4.81 -16.36
C ARG A 131 7.36 -5.61 -16.18
N LEU A 132 7.11 -6.11 -14.97
CA LEU A 132 5.88 -6.82 -14.66
C LEU A 132 4.66 -5.89 -14.70
N ALA A 133 4.78 -4.68 -14.16
CA ALA A 133 3.72 -3.66 -14.20
C ALA A 133 3.42 -3.23 -15.63
N ASP A 134 4.45 -2.89 -16.43
CA ASP A 134 4.32 -2.43 -17.82
C ASP A 134 3.62 -3.47 -18.71
N LYS A 135 3.81 -4.76 -18.44
CA LYS A 135 3.15 -5.84 -19.18
C LYS A 135 1.62 -5.77 -19.10
N TYR A 136 1.09 -5.16 -18.05
CA TYR A 136 -0.36 -5.07 -17.79
C TYR A 136 -0.93 -3.66 -18.00
N GLU A 137 -0.16 -2.70 -18.49
CA GLU A 137 -0.66 -1.36 -18.85
C GLU A 137 -1.43 -1.35 -20.18
N ASP A 138 -1.18 -2.32 -21.07
CA ASP A 138 -1.91 -2.48 -22.31
C ASP A 138 -3.29 -3.15 -22.08
N ASP A 139 -4.32 -2.61 -22.68
CA ASP A 139 -5.78 -2.77 -22.52
C ASP A 139 -6.39 -4.20 -22.46
N ASP A 140 -5.60 -5.24 -22.47
CA ASP A 140 -6.05 -6.64 -22.50
C ASP A 140 -5.86 -7.39 -21.16
N LEU A 141 -6.12 -6.72 -20.02
CA LEU A 141 -6.13 -7.40 -18.71
C LEU A 141 -7.21 -8.48 -18.66
N CYS A 142 -6.78 -9.74 -18.71
CA CYS A 142 -7.61 -10.82 -18.25
C CYS A 142 -7.82 -10.70 -16.73
N ASP A 143 -9.00 -11.01 -16.22
CA ASP A 143 -9.30 -11.05 -14.78
C ASP A 143 -8.27 -11.89 -13.99
N ASP A 144 -7.65 -12.87 -14.66
CA ASP A 144 -6.64 -13.78 -14.09
C ASP A 144 -5.29 -13.12 -13.76
N ASP A 145 -5.00 -11.93 -14.28
CA ASP A 145 -3.70 -11.25 -14.15
C ASP A 145 -3.76 -9.98 -13.27
N MET A 146 -4.94 -9.60 -12.77
CA MET A 146 -5.14 -8.39 -11.97
C MET A 146 -4.39 -8.45 -10.62
N ASP A 147 -4.21 -9.64 -10.08
CA ASP A 147 -3.44 -9.87 -8.86
C ASP A 147 -1.94 -9.60 -9.08
N LEU A 148 -1.39 -9.95 -10.24
CA LEU A 148 0.02 -9.72 -10.57
C LEU A 148 0.31 -8.25 -10.82
N GLN A 149 -0.60 -7.52 -11.48
CA GLN A 149 -0.51 -6.07 -11.62
C GLN A 149 -0.53 -5.40 -10.24
N THR A 150 -1.48 -5.80 -9.39
CA THR A 150 -1.59 -5.27 -8.03
C THR A 150 -0.33 -5.55 -7.23
N TYR A 151 0.20 -6.78 -7.28
CA TYR A 151 1.46 -7.15 -6.64
C TYR A 151 2.61 -6.22 -7.06
N ALA A 152 2.80 -6.04 -8.38
CA ALA A 152 3.87 -5.21 -8.90
C ALA A 152 3.76 -3.76 -8.42
N GLN A 153 2.57 -3.17 -8.49
CA GLN A 153 2.34 -1.77 -8.09
C GLN A 153 2.46 -1.57 -6.56
N VAL A 154 1.94 -2.49 -5.75
CA VAL A 154 2.06 -2.39 -4.29
C VAL A 154 3.52 -2.49 -3.85
N LEU A 155 4.27 -3.46 -4.38
CA LEU A 155 5.67 -3.62 -4.00
C LEU A 155 6.55 -2.49 -4.54
N LEU A 156 6.30 -1.98 -5.76
CA LEU A 156 6.97 -0.78 -6.28
C LEU A 156 6.73 0.43 -5.37
N GLY A 157 5.47 0.68 -5.02
CA GLY A 157 5.11 1.75 -4.08
C GLY A 157 5.79 1.57 -2.72
N ALA A 158 5.84 0.36 -2.19
CA ALA A 158 6.50 0.06 -0.92
C ALA A 158 8.02 0.34 -0.98
N LEU A 159 8.69 0.02 -2.08
CA LEU A 159 10.11 0.34 -2.28
C LEU A 159 10.36 1.85 -2.34
N VAL A 160 9.49 2.61 -3.04
CA VAL A 160 9.55 4.07 -3.10
C VAL A 160 9.29 4.68 -1.73
N ALA A 161 8.24 4.22 -1.03
CA ALA A 161 7.88 4.72 0.30
C ALA A 161 9.00 4.50 1.32
N ARG A 162 9.64 3.33 1.28
CA ARG A 162 10.80 2.99 2.13
C ARG A 162 11.99 3.91 1.87
N GLU A 163 12.33 4.16 0.60
CA GLU A 163 13.42 5.04 0.20
C GLU A 163 13.19 6.48 0.67
N ARG A 164 11.97 6.97 0.51
CA ARG A 164 11.56 8.33 0.89
C ARG A 164 11.25 8.49 2.38
N ARG A 165 11.10 7.39 3.12
CA ARG A 165 10.62 7.36 4.50
C ARG A 165 9.26 8.07 4.65
N GLN A 166 8.36 7.75 3.73
CA GLN A 166 7.00 8.28 3.67
C GLN A 166 5.98 7.15 3.76
N PRO A 167 4.72 7.44 4.14
CA PRO A 167 3.66 6.45 4.09
C PRO A 167 3.37 5.99 2.66
N LEU A 168 2.96 4.73 2.54
CA LEU A 168 2.31 4.19 1.36
C LEU A 168 0.79 4.23 1.60
N TRP A 169 0.09 5.06 0.86
CA TRP A 169 -1.35 5.25 0.97
C TRP A 169 -2.11 4.30 0.05
N ILE A 170 -3.21 3.76 0.56
CA ILE A 170 -4.19 2.98 -0.19
C ILE A 170 -5.45 3.82 -0.25
N ILE A 171 -5.80 4.32 -1.44
CA ILE A 171 -6.86 5.30 -1.63
C ILE A 171 -7.88 4.79 -2.67
N LYS A 172 -9.15 4.93 -2.31
CA LYS A 172 -10.29 4.64 -3.18
C LYS A 172 -10.62 5.84 -4.07
#